data_2aad5dde127955e5e1cd9f4a262f868b
#
_entry.id   2aad5dde127955e5e1cd9f4a262f868b
#
_cell.length_a   1.000
_cell.length_b   1.000
_cell.length_c   1.000
_cell.angle_alpha   90.00
_cell.angle_beta   90.00
_cell.angle_gamma   90.00
#
_symmetry.space_group_name_H-M   'P 1'
#
loop_
_entity.id
_entity.type
_entity.pdbx_description
1 polymer ?
#
loop_
_entity_poly.entity_id
_entity_poly.type
_entity_poly.pdbx_seq_one_letter_code
_entity_poly.pdbx_strand_id
1 'polypeptide(L)'
;MLSRLVRLTLTALLLLTVASAAAADKPRCYGAASRDPQKPCSNPNLRLKVTPTPNQALLRPNSICNRLHVEGLVRTCWWGARAKDSRTTVALIGDSHASAWRAVLSPVGKKRKWRGISNTMTSCAFSKVVSLTPKSRADACRRWNEQTVAWFGRHPEVTTAFLVAATIPAPGFETQVKGFRDQWKRLPHTVRNIIVIRDNPRMQAATPPCIDDARRRKVPAGPACARKRSTSLPTDPPSTAARRMNSKRIHVIDLSRFFCDATRCPPVIGGVLVYKDLTHITSEYGKTLAPYLERELRRLKIEGL
;
A
#
# COMPACT_ATOMS: atom_id res chain seq x y z
N MET A 1 -50.84 16.68 67.52
CA MET A 1 -50.40 15.34 67.15
C MET A 1 -50.18 15.36 65.65
N LEU A 2 -48.94 15.67 65.20
CA LEU A 2 -48.59 15.72 63.78
C LEU A 2 -47.71 14.48 63.47
N SER A 3 -48.26 13.62 62.62
CA SER A 3 -47.51 12.48 62.04
C SER A 3 -46.70 12.94 60.85
N ARG A 4 -45.38 12.80 60.93
CA ARG A 4 -44.46 13.05 59.79
C ARG A 4 -44.24 11.76 58.98
N LEU A 5 -44.75 11.76 57.75
CA LEU A 5 -44.47 10.74 56.75
C LEU A 5 -43.12 11.02 56.13
N VAL A 6 -42.14 10.13 56.39
CA VAL A 6 -40.83 10.11 55.70
C VAL A 6 -41.01 9.38 54.39
N ARG A 7 -40.87 10.09 53.26
CA ARG A 7 -40.77 9.46 51.91
C ARG A 7 -39.32 9.07 51.64
N LEU A 8 -39.02 7.80 51.62
CA LEU A 8 -37.79 7.27 51.07
C LEU A 8 -37.88 7.24 49.54
N THR A 9 -37.10 8.08 48.86
CA THR A 9 -36.91 8.00 47.42
C THR A 9 -35.71 7.06 47.15
N LEU A 10 -35.99 5.86 46.63
CA LEU A 10 -34.96 4.96 46.11
C LEU A 10 -34.49 5.47 44.73
N THR A 11 -33.30 6.03 44.68
CA THR A 11 -32.64 6.39 43.41
C THR A 11 -31.92 5.16 42.90
N ALA A 12 -32.51 4.46 41.93
CA ALA A 12 -31.85 3.35 41.22
C ALA A 12 -30.78 3.92 40.27
N LEU A 13 -29.51 3.73 40.63
CA LEU A 13 -28.37 4.08 39.78
C LEU A 13 -28.22 3.01 38.70
N LEU A 14 -28.68 3.31 37.49
CA LEU A 14 -28.49 2.46 36.32
C LEU A 14 -27.01 2.58 35.87
N LEU A 15 -26.16 1.62 36.26
CA LEU A 15 -24.80 1.47 35.73
C LEU A 15 -24.89 0.96 34.28
N LEU A 16 -24.81 1.89 33.30
CA LEU A 16 -24.60 1.58 31.90
C LEU A 16 -23.16 1.06 31.72
N THR A 17 -22.99 -0.26 31.70
CA THR A 17 -21.76 -0.90 31.27
C THR A 17 -21.61 -0.67 29.77
N VAL A 18 -20.78 0.29 29.37
CA VAL A 18 -20.34 0.47 28.00
C VAL A 18 -19.41 -0.69 27.69
N ALA A 19 -19.94 -1.74 27.07
CA ALA A 19 -19.15 -2.81 26.51
C ALA A 19 -18.27 -2.22 25.40
N SER A 20 -16.99 -1.97 25.67
CA SER A 20 -15.98 -1.67 24.66
C SER A 20 -15.93 -2.86 23.70
N ALA A 21 -16.43 -2.67 22.48
CA ALA A 21 -16.25 -3.65 21.42
C ALA A 21 -14.74 -3.79 21.17
N ALA A 22 -14.11 -4.78 21.78
CA ALA A 22 -12.74 -5.15 21.50
C ALA A 22 -12.65 -5.45 20.01
N ALA A 23 -11.77 -4.74 19.29
CA ALA A 23 -11.49 -5.01 17.89
C ALA A 23 -11.08 -6.48 17.80
N ALA A 24 -11.90 -7.32 17.14
CA ALA A 24 -11.65 -8.74 17.04
C ALA A 24 -10.24 -8.97 16.50
N ASP A 25 -9.39 -9.64 17.27
CA ASP A 25 -8.04 -9.97 16.87
C ASP A 25 -8.05 -10.73 15.54
N LYS A 26 -7.17 -10.33 14.63
CA LYS A 26 -7.07 -10.99 13.34
C LYS A 26 -6.66 -12.46 13.55
N PRO A 27 -7.30 -13.40 12.84
CA PRO A 27 -6.96 -14.80 12.97
C PRO A 27 -5.46 -15.05 12.73
N ARG A 28 -4.87 -16.01 13.43
CA ARG A 28 -3.52 -16.46 13.17
C ARG A 28 -3.33 -16.78 11.67
N CYS A 29 -2.19 -16.45 11.09
CA CYS A 29 -1.85 -16.65 9.66
C CYS A 29 -2.74 -15.87 8.66
N TYR A 30 -3.37 -14.80 9.09
CA TYR A 30 -4.24 -13.99 8.24
C TYR A 30 -3.43 -13.16 7.22
N GLY A 31 -3.79 -13.21 5.94
CA GLY A 31 -3.15 -12.48 4.86
C GLY A 31 -1.67 -12.82 4.71
N ALA A 32 -0.81 -11.81 4.60
CA ALA A 32 0.62 -11.96 4.39
C ALA A 32 1.34 -12.80 5.47
N ALA A 33 0.77 -12.90 6.68
CA ALA A 33 1.34 -13.72 7.76
C ALA A 33 1.46 -15.20 7.38
N SER A 34 0.57 -15.74 6.55
CA SER A 34 0.65 -17.12 6.07
C SER A 34 1.85 -17.40 5.13
N ARG A 35 2.58 -16.34 4.75
CA ARG A 35 3.75 -16.42 3.87
C ARG A 35 5.04 -15.89 4.52
N ASP A 36 5.06 -15.72 5.82
CA ASP A 36 6.27 -15.28 6.51
C ASP A 36 7.27 -16.45 6.63
N PRO A 37 8.42 -16.43 5.91
CA PRO A 37 9.39 -17.51 5.98
C PRO A 37 10.10 -17.60 7.33
N GLN A 38 10.08 -16.53 8.14
CA GLN A 38 10.68 -16.53 9.48
C GLN A 38 9.73 -17.09 10.55
N LYS A 39 8.43 -17.10 10.26
CA LYS A 39 7.38 -17.65 11.15
C LYS A 39 6.36 -18.41 10.31
N PRO A 40 6.75 -19.58 9.76
CA PRO A 40 5.83 -20.39 8.97
C PRO A 40 4.58 -20.71 9.78
N CYS A 41 3.42 -20.48 9.17
CA CYS A 41 2.16 -20.78 9.84
C CYS A 41 1.07 -21.18 8.84
N SER A 42 0.15 -22.03 9.31
CA SER A 42 -1.03 -22.46 8.58
C SER A 42 -2.26 -22.31 9.48
N ASN A 43 -3.40 -21.99 8.88
CA ASN A 43 -4.69 -21.92 9.54
C ASN A 43 -5.77 -22.53 8.64
N PRO A 44 -6.21 -23.78 8.91
CA PRO A 44 -7.23 -24.48 8.13
C PRO A 44 -8.54 -23.68 8.00
N ASN A 45 -8.91 -22.90 9.03
CA ASN A 45 -10.13 -22.09 9.06
C ASN A 45 -10.12 -20.93 8.04
N LEU A 46 -8.95 -20.61 7.47
CA LEU A 46 -8.81 -19.58 6.42
C LEU A 46 -8.78 -20.18 5.01
N ARG A 47 -8.73 -21.51 4.88
CA ARG A 47 -8.52 -22.20 3.61
C ARG A 47 -9.58 -21.85 2.54
N LEU A 48 -10.84 -21.72 2.94
CA LEU A 48 -11.96 -21.41 2.03
C LEU A 48 -12.38 -19.92 2.11
N LYS A 49 -11.80 -19.13 3.00
CA LYS A 49 -12.14 -17.72 3.15
C LYS A 49 -11.58 -16.90 2.00
N VAL A 50 -12.38 -15.93 1.55
CA VAL A 50 -12.00 -14.89 0.59
C VAL A 50 -12.57 -13.57 1.10
N THR A 51 -11.75 -12.75 1.71
CA THR A 51 -12.16 -11.48 2.32
C THR A 51 -11.29 -10.33 1.83
N PRO A 52 -11.87 -9.25 1.27
CA PRO A 52 -13.24 -9.18 0.78
C PRO A 52 -13.50 -10.11 -0.40
N THR A 53 -14.75 -10.27 -0.82
CA THR A 53 -15.04 -10.94 -2.11
C THR A 53 -14.61 -10.05 -3.28
N PRO A 54 -14.42 -10.59 -4.51
CA PRO A 54 -14.05 -9.78 -5.67
C PRO A 54 -14.97 -8.57 -5.87
N ASN A 55 -16.28 -8.75 -5.83
CA ASN A 55 -17.26 -7.67 -5.99
C ASN A 55 -17.16 -6.62 -4.87
N GLN A 56 -17.01 -7.06 -3.63
CA GLN A 56 -16.82 -6.13 -2.50
C GLN A 56 -15.52 -5.33 -2.63
N ALA A 57 -14.46 -5.93 -3.16
CA ALA A 57 -13.19 -5.28 -3.37
C ALA A 57 -13.28 -4.14 -4.40
N LEU A 58 -14.01 -4.36 -5.50
CA LEU A 58 -14.21 -3.35 -6.55
C LEU A 58 -14.91 -2.08 -6.02
N LEU A 59 -15.85 -2.24 -5.10
CA LEU A 59 -16.61 -1.12 -4.53
C LEU A 59 -15.81 -0.29 -3.50
N ARG A 60 -14.67 -0.80 -3.03
CA ARG A 60 -13.86 -0.11 -2.02
C ARG A 60 -12.77 0.75 -2.66
N PRO A 61 -12.44 1.94 -2.12
CA PRO A 61 -11.30 2.72 -2.60
C PRO A 61 -9.98 1.97 -2.36
N ASN A 62 -8.95 2.26 -3.16
CA ASN A 62 -7.60 1.68 -2.96
C ASN A 62 -7.06 2.01 -1.57
N SER A 63 -7.21 3.26 -1.15
CA SER A 63 -7.02 3.68 0.24
C SER A 63 -7.73 5.02 0.46
N ILE A 64 -8.13 5.29 1.69
CA ILE A 64 -8.81 6.52 2.05
C ILE A 64 -7.82 7.69 2.02
N CYS A 65 -8.27 8.82 1.46
CA CYS A 65 -7.62 10.11 1.56
C CYS A 65 -8.29 10.94 2.65
N ASN A 66 -7.70 11.03 3.82
CA ASN A 66 -8.32 11.70 4.96
C ASN A 66 -8.37 13.22 4.79
N ARG A 67 -7.42 13.80 4.06
CA ARG A 67 -7.35 15.23 3.80
C ARG A 67 -6.62 15.46 2.48
N LEU A 68 -7.36 16.00 1.52
CA LEU A 68 -6.82 16.38 0.23
C LEU A 68 -6.37 17.85 0.28
N HIS A 69 -5.13 18.10 -0.13
CA HIS A 69 -4.62 19.44 -0.41
C HIS A 69 -4.19 19.49 -1.87
N VAL A 70 -4.49 20.60 -2.55
CA VAL A 70 -4.27 20.77 -3.99
C VAL A 70 -3.37 21.98 -4.23
N GLU A 71 -2.27 21.76 -4.94
CA GLU A 71 -1.30 22.78 -5.35
C GLU A 71 -0.97 22.55 -6.84
N GLY A 72 -1.70 23.19 -7.71
CA GLY A 72 -1.65 22.92 -9.15
C GLY A 72 -2.08 21.49 -9.47
N LEU A 73 -1.20 20.73 -10.12
CA LEU A 73 -1.42 19.30 -10.40
C LEU A 73 -0.98 18.39 -9.25
N VAL A 74 -0.28 18.92 -8.26
CA VAL A 74 0.13 18.17 -7.08
C VAL A 74 -1.06 18.06 -6.12
N ARG A 75 -1.59 16.86 -5.99
CA ARG A 75 -2.69 16.54 -5.08
C ARG A 75 -2.19 15.65 -3.96
N THR A 76 -2.04 16.23 -2.77
CA THR A 76 -1.48 15.53 -1.63
C THR A 76 -2.55 15.00 -0.69
N CYS A 77 -2.31 13.80 -0.19
CA CYS A 77 -3.18 13.10 0.71
C CYS A 77 -2.40 12.69 1.97
N TRP A 78 -2.93 12.97 3.14
CA TRP A 78 -2.27 12.71 4.40
C TRP A 78 -2.57 11.30 4.92
N TRP A 79 -1.54 10.66 5.49
CA TRP A 79 -1.64 9.34 6.10
C TRP A 79 -0.64 9.18 7.25
N GLY A 80 -0.75 8.09 8.02
CA GLY A 80 0.16 7.81 9.13
C GLY A 80 -0.23 8.54 10.42
N ALA A 81 0.72 9.15 11.12
CA ALA A 81 0.50 9.87 12.36
C ALA A 81 -0.14 11.26 12.11
N ARG A 82 -0.86 11.78 13.10
CA ARG A 82 -1.34 13.18 13.07
C ARG A 82 -0.15 14.13 13.19
N ALA A 83 -0.30 15.36 12.67
CA ALA A 83 0.78 16.36 12.70
C ALA A 83 1.38 16.58 14.09
N LYS A 84 0.55 16.69 15.13
CA LYS A 84 0.96 16.89 16.52
C LYS A 84 1.72 15.70 17.14
N ASP A 85 1.51 14.51 16.59
CA ASP A 85 2.09 13.24 17.09
C ASP A 85 3.30 12.80 16.23
N SER A 86 3.63 13.55 15.18
CA SER A 86 4.65 13.16 14.21
C SER A 86 6.03 13.67 14.58
N ARG A 87 7.05 12.88 14.21
CA ARG A 87 8.48 13.22 14.39
C ARG A 87 9.19 13.48 13.07
N THR A 88 8.67 12.91 12.00
CA THR A 88 9.28 12.95 10.66
C THR A 88 8.20 13.04 9.59
N THR A 89 8.45 13.80 8.54
CA THR A 89 7.58 13.87 7.37
C THR A 89 8.17 13.03 6.24
N VAL A 90 7.36 12.16 5.65
CA VAL A 90 7.74 11.29 4.53
C VAL A 90 6.75 11.42 3.38
N ALA A 91 7.22 11.27 2.15
CA ALA A 91 6.36 11.30 0.97
C ALA A 91 6.16 9.91 0.37
N LEU A 92 4.99 9.67 -0.26
CA LEU A 92 4.70 8.55 -1.13
C LEU A 92 4.34 9.09 -2.50
N ILE A 93 5.14 8.78 -3.51
CA ILE A 93 5.04 9.35 -4.85
C ILE A 93 4.87 8.21 -5.88
N GLY A 94 4.02 8.44 -6.86
CA GLY A 94 3.84 7.53 -7.99
C GLY A 94 2.45 7.57 -8.58
N ASP A 95 2.05 6.46 -9.20
CA ASP A 95 0.75 6.31 -9.85
C ASP A 95 -0.32 5.72 -8.91
N SER A 96 -1.34 5.08 -9.48
CA SER A 96 -2.41 4.44 -8.72
C SER A 96 -1.92 3.27 -7.84
N HIS A 97 -0.79 2.62 -8.18
CA HIS A 97 -0.17 1.62 -7.33
C HIS A 97 0.38 2.26 -6.06
N ALA A 98 1.06 3.40 -6.15
CA ALA A 98 1.45 4.17 -4.96
C ALA A 98 0.23 4.52 -4.09
N SER A 99 -0.88 4.93 -4.70
CA SER A 99 -2.12 5.18 -3.96
C SER A 99 -2.61 3.93 -3.19
N ALA A 100 -2.53 2.73 -3.78
CA ALA A 100 -2.88 1.48 -3.10
C ALA A 100 -1.91 1.16 -1.94
N TRP A 101 -0.62 1.45 -2.11
CA TRP A 101 0.41 1.22 -1.08
C TRP A 101 0.27 2.11 0.16
N ARG A 102 -0.57 3.16 0.15
CA ARG A 102 -0.94 3.87 1.39
C ARG A 102 -1.51 2.93 2.46
N ALA A 103 -2.24 1.89 2.04
CA ALA A 103 -2.79 0.90 2.99
C ALA A 103 -1.69 0.12 3.73
N VAL A 104 -0.52 -0.06 3.11
CA VAL A 104 0.66 -0.69 3.71
C VAL A 104 1.42 0.30 4.59
N LEU A 105 1.67 1.51 4.06
CA LEU A 105 2.50 2.52 4.71
C LEU A 105 1.81 3.20 5.90
N SER A 106 0.49 3.39 5.86
CA SER A 106 -0.23 4.11 6.91
C SER A 106 -0.10 3.47 8.30
N PRO A 107 -0.25 2.14 8.49
CA PRO A 107 0.02 1.52 9.78
C PRO A 107 1.47 1.66 10.24
N VAL A 108 2.44 1.55 9.32
CA VAL A 108 3.87 1.76 9.61
C VAL A 108 4.12 3.19 10.06
N GLY A 109 3.56 4.17 9.32
CA GLY A 109 3.69 5.59 9.64
C GLY A 109 3.11 5.94 11.01
N LYS A 110 1.95 5.36 11.38
CA LYS A 110 1.38 5.52 12.72
C LYS A 110 2.34 5.01 13.80
N LYS A 111 2.87 3.81 13.63
CA LYS A 111 3.80 3.18 14.57
C LYS A 111 5.10 3.97 14.72
N ARG A 112 5.66 4.45 13.61
CA ARG A 112 6.91 5.22 13.56
C ARG A 112 6.73 6.71 13.82
N LYS A 113 5.52 7.18 14.05
CA LYS A 113 5.18 8.60 14.20
C LYS A 113 5.57 9.43 12.96
N TRP A 114 5.36 8.89 11.77
CA TRP A 114 5.55 9.61 10.53
C TRP A 114 4.29 10.33 10.10
N ARG A 115 4.42 11.59 9.73
CA ARG A 115 3.44 12.32 8.95
C ARG A 115 3.66 11.97 7.49
N GLY A 116 2.81 11.14 6.94
CA GLY A 116 2.89 10.71 5.55
C GLY A 116 2.12 11.65 4.63
N ILE A 117 2.72 12.01 3.50
CA ILE A 117 2.10 12.79 2.43
C ILE A 117 2.21 11.96 1.15
N SER A 118 1.08 11.60 0.54
CA SER A 118 1.10 10.96 -0.79
C SER A 118 0.74 11.98 -1.86
N ASN A 119 1.57 12.08 -2.89
CA ASN A 119 1.29 12.78 -4.13
C ASN A 119 1.27 11.74 -5.25
N THR A 120 0.08 11.43 -5.76
CA THR A 120 -0.13 10.36 -6.73
C THR A 120 -0.99 10.81 -7.88
N MET A 121 -0.63 10.42 -9.10
CA MET A 121 -1.41 10.68 -10.30
C MET A 121 -1.70 9.39 -11.05
N THR A 122 -2.98 9.05 -11.20
CA THR A 122 -3.40 7.80 -11.86
C THR A 122 -2.74 7.62 -13.23
N SER A 123 -2.20 6.44 -13.48
CA SER A 123 -1.47 6.03 -14.70
C SER A 123 -0.20 6.86 -14.99
N CYS A 124 0.25 7.71 -14.09
CA CYS A 124 1.43 8.56 -14.27
C CYS A 124 2.54 8.17 -13.30
N ALA A 125 3.49 7.39 -13.75
CA ALA A 125 4.68 7.07 -12.95
C ALA A 125 5.54 8.32 -12.73
N PHE A 126 6.26 8.38 -11.61
CA PHE A 126 7.25 9.43 -11.34
C PHE A 126 8.53 9.15 -12.14
N SER A 127 8.47 9.48 -13.44
CA SER A 127 9.47 9.17 -14.46
C SER A 127 9.54 10.28 -15.52
N LYS A 128 10.70 10.47 -16.12
CA LYS A 128 10.86 11.35 -17.32
C LYS A 128 10.21 10.76 -18.56
N VAL A 129 10.08 9.44 -18.62
CA VAL A 129 9.43 8.75 -19.72
C VAL A 129 7.95 8.61 -19.42
N VAL A 130 7.13 9.19 -20.29
CA VAL A 130 5.68 9.17 -20.21
C VAL A 130 5.12 8.56 -21.48
N SER A 131 4.42 7.43 -21.33
CA SER A 131 3.75 6.71 -22.43
C SER A 131 2.26 6.63 -22.14
N LEU A 132 1.56 7.74 -22.40
CA LEU A 132 0.12 7.87 -22.18
C LEU A 132 -0.57 8.41 -23.44
N THR A 133 -1.81 7.96 -23.64
CA THR A 133 -2.71 8.45 -24.65
C THR A 133 -4.03 8.90 -23.99
N PRO A 134 -4.69 9.93 -24.47
CA PRO A 134 -4.24 10.85 -25.54
C PRO A 134 -3.09 11.76 -25.09
N LYS A 135 -2.54 12.55 -26.04
CA LYS A 135 -1.42 13.47 -25.79
C LYS A 135 -1.66 14.40 -24.59
N SER A 136 -2.88 14.87 -24.39
CA SER A 136 -3.26 15.75 -23.26
C SER A 136 -2.98 15.10 -21.89
N ARG A 137 -3.22 13.79 -21.75
CA ARG A 137 -2.88 13.04 -20.54
C ARG A 137 -1.37 12.90 -20.34
N ALA A 138 -0.64 12.68 -21.44
CA ALA A 138 0.82 12.65 -21.40
C ALA A 138 1.41 14.01 -20.98
N ASP A 139 0.87 15.10 -21.51
CA ASP A 139 1.30 16.47 -21.15
C ASP A 139 0.97 16.78 -19.68
N ALA A 140 -0.20 16.41 -19.20
CA ALA A 140 -0.55 16.56 -17.78
C ALA A 140 0.38 15.74 -16.87
N CYS A 141 0.74 14.50 -17.25
CA CYS A 141 1.68 13.67 -16.51
C CYS A 141 3.08 14.31 -16.49
N ARG A 142 3.58 14.84 -17.62
CA ARG A 142 4.86 15.55 -17.65
C ARG A 142 4.86 16.75 -16.71
N ARG A 143 3.82 17.59 -16.78
CA ARG A 143 3.68 18.75 -15.86
C ARG A 143 3.60 18.32 -14.40
N TRP A 144 2.85 17.27 -14.08
CA TRP A 144 2.80 16.73 -12.72
C TRP A 144 4.18 16.27 -12.22
N ASN A 145 4.97 15.61 -13.07
CA ASN A 145 6.34 15.19 -12.74
C ASN A 145 7.24 16.41 -12.43
N GLU A 146 7.15 17.50 -13.23
CA GLU A 146 7.87 18.75 -12.99
C GLU A 146 7.44 19.41 -11.68
N GLN A 147 6.14 19.55 -11.48
CA GLN A 147 5.57 20.18 -10.28
C GLN A 147 5.88 19.37 -9.02
N THR A 148 5.97 18.03 -9.12
CA THR A 148 6.36 17.18 -7.99
C THR A 148 7.80 17.42 -7.56
N VAL A 149 8.74 17.60 -8.50
CA VAL A 149 10.12 17.98 -8.17
C VAL A 149 10.16 19.36 -7.50
N ALA A 150 9.45 20.34 -8.06
CA ALA A 150 9.36 21.68 -7.49
C ALA A 150 8.72 21.67 -6.09
N TRP A 151 7.71 20.80 -5.88
CA TRP A 151 7.07 20.60 -4.58
C TRP A 151 8.08 20.15 -3.52
N PHE A 152 8.95 19.19 -3.81
CA PHE A 152 10.01 18.78 -2.88
C PHE A 152 10.96 19.93 -2.54
N GLY A 153 11.25 20.82 -3.49
CA GLY A 153 12.07 22.03 -3.25
C GLY A 153 11.44 22.99 -2.23
N ARG A 154 10.10 23.05 -2.20
CA ARG A 154 9.34 23.89 -1.23
C ARG A 154 9.04 23.16 0.09
N HIS A 155 9.31 21.86 0.17
CA HIS A 155 9.04 21.00 1.33
C HIS A 155 10.32 20.31 1.82
N PRO A 156 11.34 21.08 2.32
CA PRO A 156 12.62 20.53 2.76
C PRO A 156 12.49 19.61 3.99
N GLU A 157 11.38 19.71 4.73
CA GLU A 157 11.04 18.83 5.85
C GLU A 157 10.76 17.37 5.40
N VAL A 158 10.50 17.16 4.09
CA VAL A 158 10.29 15.82 3.53
C VAL A 158 11.64 15.22 3.14
N THR A 159 12.24 14.50 4.08
CA THR A 159 13.59 13.94 3.90
C THR A 159 13.61 12.54 3.31
N THR A 160 12.45 11.88 3.20
CA THR A 160 12.31 10.52 2.67
C THR A 160 11.15 10.43 1.68
N ALA A 161 11.44 9.87 0.50
CA ALA A 161 10.43 9.58 -0.53
C ALA A 161 10.31 8.07 -0.77
N PHE A 162 9.10 7.53 -0.56
CA PHE A 162 8.73 6.20 -1.03
C PHE A 162 8.22 6.31 -2.47
N LEU A 163 8.80 5.54 -3.37
CA LEU A 163 8.43 5.53 -4.79
C LEU A 163 7.83 4.19 -5.17
N VAL A 164 6.64 4.22 -5.75
CA VAL A 164 5.94 3.04 -6.29
C VAL A 164 5.39 3.39 -7.67
N ALA A 165 5.59 2.51 -8.63
CA ALA A 165 5.01 2.64 -9.95
C ALA A 165 4.59 1.29 -10.50
N ALA A 166 3.47 1.28 -11.24
CA ALA A 166 3.00 0.11 -11.94
C ALA A 166 4.04 -0.35 -12.98
N THR A 167 4.31 -1.65 -12.99
CA THR A 167 5.10 -2.26 -14.06
C THR A 167 4.24 -2.36 -15.31
N ILE A 168 4.60 -1.67 -16.38
CA ILE A 168 3.87 -1.63 -17.66
C ILE A 168 4.74 -2.18 -18.80
N PRO A 169 4.13 -2.76 -19.87
CA PRO A 169 4.91 -3.37 -20.95
C PRO A 169 5.60 -2.36 -21.88
N ALA A 170 5.08 -1.15 -22.00
CA ALA A 170 5.58 -0.13 -22.91
C ALA A 170 5.80 1.22 -22.19
N PRO A 171 6.75 2.05 -22.62
CA PRO A 171 7.78 1.75 -23.63
C PRO A 171 8.77 0.71 -23.13
N GLY A 172 9.68 0.25 -23.98
CA GLY A 172 10.61 -0.84 -23.66
C GLY A 172 11.33 -0.70 -22.32
N PHE A 173 11.76 -1.81 -21.75
CA PHE A 173 12.31 -1.93 -20.39
C PHE A 173 13.44 -0.93 -20.10
N GLU A 174 14.45 -0.84 -20.98
CA GLU A 174 15.60 0.05 -20.77
C GLU A 174 15.21 1.54 -20.85
N THR A 175 14.24 1.89 -21.70
CA THR A 175 13.69 3.24 -21.78
C THR A 175 13.00 3.63 -20.46
N GLN A 176 12.25 2.72 -19.87
CA GLN A 176 11.63 2.94 -18.54
C GLN A 176 12.69 3.09 -17.46
N VAL A 177 13.70 2.19 -17.41
CA VAL A 177 14.79 2.26 -16.44
C VAL A 177 15.51 3.60 -16.51
N LYS A 178 15.83 4.07 -17.74
CA LYS A 178 16.43 5.40 -17.95
C LYS A 178 15.52 6.51 -17.44
N GLY A 179 14.23 6.47 -17.77
CA GLY A 179 13.26 7.48 -17.36
C GLY A 179 13.14 7.64 -15.84
N PHE A 180 13.14 6.55 -15.10
CA PHE A 180 13.14 6.57 -13.63
C PHE A 180 14.43 7.18 -13.08
N ARG A 181 15.58 6.75 -13.56
CA ARG A 181 16.88 7.28 -13.12
C ARG A 181 17.00 8.78 -13.37
N ASP A 182 16.61 9.24 -14.55
CA ASP A 182 16.69 10.65 -14.93
C ASP A 182 15.74 11.52 -14.10
N GLN A 183 14.55 11.02 -13.76
CA GLN A 183 13.62 11.73 -12.89
C GLN A 183 14.11 11.82 -11.45
N TRP A 184 14.61 10.72 -10.89
CA TRP A 184 15.01 10.68 -9.47
C TRP A 184 16.28 11.47 -9.17
N LYS A 185 17.18 11.64 -10.15
CA LYS A 185 18.35 12.53 -10.06
C LYS A 185 17.94 13.99 -9.79
N ARG A 186 16.73 14.38 -10.17
CA ARG A 186 16.21 15.74 -10.01
C ARG A 186 15.68 16.04 -8.61
N LEU A 187 15.49 15.03 -7.79
CA LEU A 187 15.05 15.23 -6.40
C LEU A 187 16.13 16.00 -5.63
N PRO A 188 15.74 17.06 -4.87
CA PRO A 188 16.70 17.87 -4.12
C PRO A 188 17.46 17.04 -3.08
N HIS A 189 18.62 17.53 -2.65
CA HIS A 189 19.45 16.85 -1.65
C HIS A 189 18.80 16.75 -0.27
N THR A 190 17.82 17.60 0.03
CA THR A 190 16.98 17.51 1.23
C THR A 190 16.24 16.18 1.31
N VAL A 191 15.86 15.56 0.19
CA VAL A 191 15.36 14.18 0.16
C VAL A 191 16.54 13.22 0.32
N ARG A 192 16.92 12.93 1.55
CA ARG A 192 18.08 12.11 1.89
C ARG A 192 17.90 10.63 1.57
N ASN A 193 16.66 10.14 1.61
CA ASN A 193 16.34 8.73 1.37
C ASN A 193 15.28 8.58 0.28
N ILE A 194 15.57 7.75 -0.70
CA ILE A 194 14.65 7.34 -1.77
C ILE A 194 14.44 5.84 -1.63
N ILE A 195 13.24 5.43 -1.25
CA ILE A 195 12.90 4.03 -1.03
C ILE A 195 11.97 3.58 -2.14
N VAL A 196 12.50 2.78 -3.04
CA VAL A 196 11.74 2.19 -4.14
C VAL A 196 11.13 0.89 -3.67
N ILE A 197 9.81 0.80 -3.68
CA ILE A 197 9.09 -0.43 -3.39
C ILE A 197 8.78 -1.12 -4.72
N ARG A 198 9.26 -2.35 -4.87
CA ARG A 198 8.97 -3.17 -6.03
C ARG A 198 7.46 -3.35 -6.22
N ASP A 199 7.00 -3.23 -7.44
CA ASP A 199 5.59 -3.40 -7.79
C ASP A 199 5.06 -4.80 -7.44
N ASN A 200 3.79 -4.88 -7.13
CA ASN A 200 3.09 -6.13 -6.85
C ASN A 200 2.79 -6.91 -8.15
N PRO A 201 2.52 -8.22 -8.06
CA PRO A 201 2.16 -9.03 -9.21
C PRO A 201 0.85 -8.57 -9.86
N ARG A 202 0.67 -8.92 -11.14
CA ARG A 202 -0.53 -8.65 -11.93
C ARG A 202 -1.36 -9.91 -12.10
N MET A 203 -2.68 -9.74 -12.11
CA MET A 203 -3.63 -10.81 -12.38
C MET A 203 -4.13 -10.73 -13.83
N GLN A 204 -4.99 -11.66 -14.22
CA GLN A 204 -5.64 -11.70 -15.53
C GLN A 204 -7.15 -11.58 -15.38
N ALA A 205 -7.85 -11.21 -16.46
CA ALA A 205 -9.30 -11.05 -16.46
C ALA A 205 -10.03 -12.33 -15.99
N ALA A 206 -9.49 -13.50 -16.25
CA ALA A 206 -10.01 -14.77 -15.76
C ALA A 206 -9.87 -15.01 -14.25
N THR A 207 -9.11 -14.18 -13.52
CA THR A 207 -8.85 -14.42 -12.08
C THR A 207 -10.08 -14.18 -11.21
N PRO A 208 -10.84 -13.08 -11.31
CA PRO A 208 -12.05 -12.88 -10.50
C PRO A 208 -13.12 -13.97 -10.72
N PRO A 209 -13.52 -14.33 -11.96
CA PRO A 209 -14.48 -15.41 -12.16
C PRO A 209 -13.96 -16.78 -11.67
N CYS A 210 -12.66 -17.06 -11.77
CA CYS A 210 -12.06 -18.26 -11.16
C CYS A 210 -12.25 -18.28 -9.63
N ILE A 211 -12.04 -17.15 -8.95
CA ILE A 211 -12.23 -17.06 -7.51
C ILE A 211 -13.70 -17.33 -7.13
N ASP A 212 -14.65 -16.74 -7.86
CA ASP A 212 -16.07 -16.95 -7.60
C ASP A 212 -16.51 -18.38 -7.86
N ASP A 213 -15.97 -19.03 -8.90
CA ASP A 213 -16.19 -20.45 -9.15
C ASP A 213 -15.62 -21.33 -8.02
N ALA A 214 -14.37 -21.10 -7.62
CA ALA A 214 -13.74 -21.83 -6.52
C ALA A 214 -14.55 -21.71 -5.21
N ARG A 215 -15.11 -20.53 -4.93
CA ARG A 215 -15.97 -20.30 -3.76
C ARG A 215 -17.26 -21.11 -3.84
N ARG A 216 -17.93 -21.13 -4.99
CA ARG A 216 -19.15 -21.94 -5.20
C ARG A 216 -18.87 -23.42 -5.00
N ARG A 217 -17.77 -23.92 -5.55
CA ARG A 217 -17.33 -25.32 -5.44
C ARG A 217 -16.69 -25.68 -4.10
N LYS A 218 -16.59 -24.72 -3.17
CA LYS A 218 -15.95 -24.92 -1.86
C LYS A 218 -14.52 -25.47 -1.97
N VAL A 219 -13.76 -25.01 -2.98
CA VAL A 219 -12.32 -25.31 -3.13
C VAL A 219 -11.48 -24.08 -2.78
N PRO A 220 -10.21 -24.26 -2.31
CA PRO A 220 -9.35 -23.12 -1.96
C PRO A 220 -9.02 -22.25 -3.16
N ALA A 221 -9.57 -21.03 -3.22
CA ALA A 221 -9.39 -20.12 -4.34
C ALA A 221 -7.93 -19.68 -4.56
N GLY A 222 -7.11 -19.60 -3.49
CA GLY A 222 -5.71 -19.26 -3.59
C GLY A 222 -4.94 -20.17 -4.58
N PRO A 223 -4.77 -21.46 -4.27
CA PRO A 223 -4.09 -22.39 -5.17
C PRO A 223 -4.83 -22.63 -6.48
N ALA A 224 -6.19 -22.74 -6.47
CA ALA A 224 -6.97 -23.02 -7.67
C ALA A 224 -6.83 -21.95 -8.75
N CYS A 225 -6.76 -20.66 -8.36
CA CYS A 225 -6.68 -19.52 -9.25
C CYS A 225 -5.28 -18.87 -9.32
N ALA A 226 -4.25 -19.55 -8.78
CA ALA A 226 -2.90 -19.04 -8.80
C ALA A 226 -2.33 -18.92 -10.22
N ARG A 227 -1.66 -17.81 -10.52
CA ARG A 227 -1.05 -17.52 -11.83
C ARG A 227 0.43 -17.89 -11.82
N LYS A 228 1.01 -18.15 -12.99
CA LYS A 228 2.46 -18.36 -13.14
C LYS A 228 3.21 -17.10 -12.69
N ARG A 229 4.23 -17.25 -11.85
CA ARG A 229 5.05 -16.14 -11.36
C ARG A 229 5.72 -15.39 -12.49
N SER A 230 6.25 -16.08 -13.49
CA SER A 230 6.95 -15.48 -14.63
C SER A 230 6.10 -14.47 -15.41
N THR A 231 4.77 -14.72 -15.52
CA THR A 231 3.84 -13.82 -16.20
C THR A 231 3.24 -12.75 -15.28
N SER A 232 3.08 -13.07 -13.99
CA SER A 232 2.43 -12.17 -13.02
C SER A 232 3.40 -11.17 -12.39
N LEU A 233 4.66 -11.54 -12.26
CA LEU A 233 5.69 -10.75 -11.57
C LEU A 233 6.92 -10.59 -12.48
N PRO A 234 6.84 -9.80 -13.56
CA PRO A 234 7.95 -9.56 -14.46
C PRO A 234 9.08 -8.76 -13.77
N THR A 235 10.21 -8.60 -14.48
CA THR A 235 11.27 -7.70 -14.04
C THR A 235 10.72 -6.28 -13.90
N ASP A 236 11.04 -5.64 -12.79
CA ASP A 236 10.50 -4.35 -12.39
C ASP A 236 11.46 -3.20 -12.77
N PRO A 237 11.08 -2.32 -13.72
CA PRO A 237 11.93 -1.22 -14.16
C PRO A 237 12.34 -0.26 -13.03
N PRO A 238 11.42 0.17 -12.09
CA PRO A 238 11.80 1.02 -10.97
C PRO A 238 12.89 0.41 -10.08
N SER A 239 12.73 -0.86 -9.67
CA SER A 239 13.72 -1.53 -8.82
C SER A 239 15.06 -1.71 -9.55
N THR A 240 15.04 -1.97 -10.86
CA THR A 240 16.24 -2.05 -11.68
C THR A 240 16.94 -0.69 -11.80
N ALA A 241 16.16 0.37 -12.02
CA ALA A 241 16.66 1.75 -12.03
C ALA A 241 17.37 2.10 -10.73
N ALA A 242 16.74 1.79 -9.59
CA ALA A 242 17.30 2.03 -8.27
C ALA A 242 18.66 1.31 -8.06
N ARG A 243 18.72 0.02 -8.37
CA ARG A 243 19.96 -0.78 -8.23
C ARG A 243 21.07 -0.25 -9.11
N ARG A 244 20.76 0.15 -10.37
CA ARG A 244 21.74 0.68 -11.33
C ARG A 244 22.22 2.09 -11.01
N MET A 245 21.53 2.83 -10.11
CA MET A 245 22.01 4.15 -9.66
C MET A 245 23.18 4.05 -8.69
N ASN A 246 23.37 2.92 -8.04
CA ASN A 246 24.46 2.65 -7.08
C ASN A 246 24.68 3.83 -6.09
N SER A 247 23.61 4.33 -5.50
CA SER A 247 23.61 5.50 -4.63
C SER A 247 23.25 5.10 -3.19
N LYS A 248 24.03 5.56 -2.21
CA LYS A 248 23.74 5.37 -0.77
C LYS A 248 22.38 5.94 -0.34
N ARG A 249 21.86 6.87 -1.12
CA ARG A 249 20.56 7.53 -0.89
C ARG A 249 19.37 6.67 -1.36
N ILE A 250 19.60 5.64 -2.20
CA ILE A 250 18.53 4.90 -2.87
C ILE A 250 18.53 3.45 -2.40
N HIS A 251 17.36 3.02 -1.93
CA HIS A 251 17.13 1.70 -1.38
C HIS A 251 15.98 1.00 -2.10
N VAL A 252 16.03 -0.33 -2.20
CA VAL A 252 14.95 -1.14 -2.77
C VAL A 252 14.36 -2.04 -1.72
N ILE A 253 13.03 -2.04 -1.61
CA ILE A 253 12.27 -3.00 -0.82
C ILE A 253 11.51 -3.92 -1.77
N ASP A 254 11.74 -5.23 -1.62
CA ASP A 254 11.05 -6.27 -2.38
C ASP A 254 10.26 -7.18 -1.42
N LEU A 255 8.93 -7.04 -1.47
CA LEU A 255 8.00 -7.87 -0.71
C LEU A 255 7.36 -8.98 -1.56
N SER A 256 7.89 -9.27 -2.74
CA SER A 256 7.30 -10.22 -3.70
C SER A 256 7.09 -11.63 -3.12
N ARG A 257 7.89 -12.05 -2.14
CA ARG A 257 7.73 -13.32 -1.43
C ARG A 257 6.42 -13.46 -0.65
N PHE A 258 5.79 -12.33 -0.29
CA PHE A 258 4.50 -12.33 0.36
C PHE A 258 3.34 -12.46 -0.63
N PHE A 259 3.59 -12.25 -1.91
CA PHE A 259 2.61 -12.38 -2.99
C PHE A 259 2.74 -13.72 -3.74
N CYS A 260 3.96 -14.18 -3.97
CA CYS A 260 4.24 -15.36 -4.79
C CYS A 260 5.17 -16.33 -4.07
N ASP A 261 5.04 -17.61 -4.36
CA ASP A 261 6.09 -18.62 -4.13
C ASP A 261 7.10 -18.63 -5.30
N ALA A 262 7.90 -19.68 -5.41
CA ALA A 262 8.90 -19.80 -6.46
C ALA A 262 8.29 -19.80 -7.88
N THR A 263 7.08 -20.34 -8.04
CA THR A 263 6.47 -20.63 -9.34
C THR A 263 5.14 -19.94 -9.58
N ARG A 264 4.38 -19.61 -8.52
CA ARG A 264 2.99 -19.14 -8.61
C ARG A 264 2.70 -17.95 -7.72
N CYS A 265 1.73 -17.15 -8.16
CA CYS A 265 1.18 -16.00 -7.43
C CYS A 265 -0.32 -16.23 -7.18
N PRO A 266 -0.74 -16.66 -5.99
CA PRO A 266 -2.14 -16.86 -5.67
C PRO A 266 -2.86 -15.53 -5.47
N PRO A 267 -4.13 -15.41 -5.91
CA PRO A 267 -4.94 -14.21 -5.71
C PRO A 267 -5.57 -14.13 -4.31
N VAL A 268 -5.53 -15.20 -3.53
CA VAL A 268 -6.02 -15.26 -2.14
C VAL A 268 -4.93 -15.86 -1.28
N ILE A 269 -4.54 -15.17 -0.22
CA ILE A 269 -3.45 -15.54 0.68
C ILE A 269 -3.94 -15.39 2.13
N GLY A 270 -3.85 -16.46 2.91
CA GLY A 270 -4.30 -16.44 4.31
C GLY A 270 -5.75 -15.97 4.47
N GLY A 271 -6.64 -16.38 3.58
CA GLY A 271 -8.05 -15.99 3.57
C GLY A 271 -8.35 -14.57 3.09
N VAL A 272 -7.32 -13.83 2.64
CA VAL A 272 -7.47 -12.43 2.17
C VAL A 272 -7.32 -12.35 0.67
N LEU A 273 -8.27 -11.69 0.01
CA LEU A 273 -8.17 -11.33 -1.40
C LEU A 273 -7.05 -10.31 -1.59
N VAL A 274 -6.04 -10.68 -2.40
CA VAL A 274 -4.84 -9.85 -2.60
C VAL A 274 -5.14 -8.66 -3.50
N TYR A 275 -5.88 -8.87 -4.59
CA TYR A 275 -6.06 -7.90 -5.65
C TYR A 275 -7.50 -7.40 -5.71
N LYS A 276 -7.64 -6.07 -5.78
CA LYS A 276 -8.92 -5.39 -5.96
C LYS A 276 -9.44 -5.56 -7.40
N ASP A 277 -8.54 -5.45 -8.35
CA ASP A 277 -8.72 -5.60 -9.79
C ASP A 277 -7.55 -6.40 -10.37
N LEU A 278 -7.14 -6.14 -11.59
CA LEU A 278 -6.06 -6.90 -12.22
C LEU A 278 -4.65 -6.50 -11.73
N THR A 279 -4.51 -5.35 -11.09
CA THR A 279 -3.19 -4.79 -10.78
C THR A 279 -3.06 -4.20 -9.38
N HIS A 280 -4.14 -3.68 -8.80
CA HIS A 280 -4.09 -3.01 -7.50
C HIS A 280 -4.30 -3.98 -6.34
N ILE A 281 -3.52 -3.85 -5.29
CA ILE A 281 -3.74 -4.59 -4.04
C ILE A 281 -4.98 -4.09 -3.31
N THR A 282 -5.67 -4.98 -2.58
CA THR A 282 -6.74 -4.59 -1.66
C THR A 282 -6.15 -3.89 -0.43
N SER A 283 -6.92 -2.97 0.16
CA SER A 283 -6.53 -2.34 1.44
C SER A 283 -6.38 -3.38 2.55
N GLU A 284 -7.20 -4.41 2.54
CA GLU A 284 -7.17 -5.51 3.52
C GLU A 284 -5.84 -6.26 3.45
N TYR A 285 -5.42 -6.66 2.25
CA TYR A 285 -4.14 -7.34 2.08
C TYR A 285 -2.97 -6.40 2.38
N GLY A 286 -3.03 -5.16 1.89
CA GLY A 286 -2.02 -4.14 2.16
C GLY A 286 -1.74 -3.95 3.66
N LYS A 287 -2.78 -3.88 4.49
CA LYS A 287 -2.61 -3.78 5.95
C LYS A 287 -1.86 -4.98 6.54
N THR A 288 -1.99 -6.17 5.96
CA THR A 288 -1.26 -7.36 6.44
C THR A 288 0.21 -7.36 6.03
N LEU A 289 0.61 -6.56 5.03
CA LEU A 289 2.01 -6.37 4.64
C LEU A 289 2.78 -5.40 5.55
N ALA A 290 2.10 -4.56 6.31
CA ALA A 290 2.72 -3.52 7.11
C ALA A 290 3.82 -4.02 8.08
N PRO A 291 3.66 -5.13 8.83
CA PRO A 291 4.72 -5.64 9.69
C PRO A 291 5.98 -6.06 8.92
N TYR A 292 5.82 -6.51 7.69
CA TYR A 292 6.90 -6.98 6.82
C TYR A 292 7.63 -5.82 6.16
N LEU A 293 6.90 -4.78 5.74
CA LEU A 293 7.51 -3.52 5.32
C LEU A 293 8.34 -2.91 6.47
N GLU A 294 7.79 -2.88 7.68
CA GLU A 294 8.50 -2.42 8.89
C GLU A 294 9.78 -3.22 9.13
N ARG A 295 9.75 -4.55 8.93
CA ARG A 295 10.92 -5.43 9.06
C ARG A 295 12.00 -5.10 8.03
N GLU A 296 11.64 -4.90 6.77
CA GLU A 296 12.58 -4.53 5.72
C GLU A 296 13.17 -3.13 5.95
N LEU A 297 12.37 -2.16 6.38
CA LEU A 297 12.86 -0.82 6.75
C LEU A 297 13.90 -0.85 7.88
N ARG A 298 13.71 -1.71 8.88
CA ARG A 298 14.71 -1.90 9.96
C ARG A 298 16.01 -2.51 9.43
N ARG A 299 15.92 -3.42 8.45
CA ARG A 299 17.10 -4.05 7.84
C ARG A 299 17.95 -3.06 7.05
N LEU A 300 17.33 -2.05 6.47
CA LEU A 300 18.04 -1.02 5.71
C LEU A 300 18.86 -0.09 6.60
N LYS A 301 18.61 -0.06 7.91
CA LYS A 301 19.33 0.80 8.89
C LYS A 301 19.44 2.25 8.42
N ILE A 302 18.36 2.78 7.82
CA ILE A 302 18.33 4.13 7.25
C ILE A 302 18.27 5.13 8.39
N GLU A 303 19.22 6.07 8.39
CA GLU A 303 19.28 7.14 9.37
C GLU A 303 18.05 8.07 9.25
N GLY A 304 17.41 8.37 10.39
CA GLY A 304 16.25 9.26 10.45
C GLY A 304 14.91 8.61 10.02
N LEU A 305 14.86 7.28 9.86
CA LEU A 305 13.65 6.54 9.57
C LEU A 305 13.20 5.61 10.70
#